data_a831da1596745369f54c52df143a9bdc
#
_entry.id   a831da1596745369f54c52df143a9bdc
#
_cell.length_a   1.000
_cell.length_b   1.000
_cell.length_c   1.000
_cell.angle_alpha   90.00
_cell.angle_beta   90.00
_cell.angle_gamma   90.00
#
_symmetry.space_group_name_H-M   'P 1'
#
loop_
_entity.id
_entity.type
_entity.pdbx_description
1 polymer ?
#
loop_
_entity_poly.entity_id
_entity_poly.type
_entity_poly.pdbx_seq_one_letter_code
_entity_poly.pdbx_strand_id
1 'polypeptide(L)'
;MFLTDVKISVCVPVYATENVLKPCLCSIASQNFDSFEIILVDDCSPGVKDSKLTVKAVVKEIQKEFSSIKIKVVQHKKNRSLLEARRTGFLNSSGKFITFVDSDDELLPNALSVMYENAIKNNADIVHCNSQITFKDDEKDFIRQEITSKVQQVKDGILENSEIMHSFMFKSENSHNGFVWAKLYSRQLVEKVFENLPMMYCTLGEDLCLSFFFNLFAKKYVGLPQEKVYKYNYVTGISVYRKNISPRQFEQSCSVSSVFTILFSYLNDMLQTQLDKNEEQSLLMYKKALQEKCMNFVKQNIDMLKNSVENENYEECRNILLDYWGENLINRIETNLD
;
A
#
# COMPACT_ATOMS: atom_id res chain seq x y z
N MET A 1 -11.85 29.15 17.27
CA MET A 1 -11.50 28.09 16.34
C MET A 1 -11.82 26.78 17.03
N PHE A 2 -13.01 26.21 16.76
CA PHE A 2 -13.38 24.92 17.36
C PHE A 2 -12.49 23.87 16.70
N LEU A 3 -11.50 23.38 17.43
CA LEU A 3 -10.77 22.17 17.07
C LEU A 3 -11.80 21.03 17.07
N THR A 4 -12.31 20.68 15.91
CA THR A 4 -13.03 19.41 15.75
C THR A 4 -12.02 18.32 16.07
N ASP A 5 -12.22 17.62 17.19
CA ASP A 5 -11.29 16.57 17.66
C ASP A 5 -11.47 15.32 16.79
N VAL A 6 -11.04 15.42 15.53
CA VAL A 6 -11.08 14.28 14.59
C VAL A 6 -10.09 13.23 15.08
N LYS A 7 -10.62 12.06 15.41
CA LYS A 7 -9.82 10.94 15.91
C LYS A 7 -9.13 10.17 14.78
N ILE A 8 -9.88 9.90 13.70
CA ILE A 8 -9.37 9.14 12.55
C ILE A 8 -9.62 9.89 11.25
N SER A 9 -8.62 9.98 10.40
CA SER A 9 -8.79 10.34 8.98
C SER A 9 -8.68 9.09 8.13
N VAL A 10 -9.73 8.80 7.37
CA VAL A 10 -9.77 7.72 6.39
C VAL A 10 -9.37 8.29 5.03
N CYS A 11 -8.18 7.94 4.55
CA CYS A 11 -7.64 8.41 3.27
C CYS A 11 -7.96 7.39 2.17
N VAL A 12 -8.70 7.81 1.15
CA VAL A 12 -9.14 6.97 0.03
C VAL A 12 -8.54 7.51 -1.27
N PRO A 13 -7.45 6.92 -1.78
CA PRO A 13 -6.93 7.24 -3.11
C PRO A 13 -7.84 6.63 -4.19
N VAL A 14 -8.12 7.39 -5.24
CA VAL A 14 -9.01 6.97 -6.33
C VAL A 14 -8.36 7.23 -7.68
N TYR A 15 -8.27 6.19 -8.52
CA TYR A 15 -7.89 6.32 -9.92
C TYR A 15 -8.56 5.21 -10.76
N ALA A 16 -9.44 5.60 -11.68
CA ALA A 16 -10.14 4.70 -12.60
C ALA A 16 -10.97 3.58 -11.91
N THR A 17 -11.50 3.86 -10.71
CA THR A 17 -12.31 2.92 -9.90
C THR A 17 -13.73 3.44 -9.64
N GLU A 18 -14.24 4.37 -10.46
CA GLU A 18 -15.53 5.03 -10.24
C GLU A 18 -16.70 4.05 -10.13
N ASN A 19 -16.64 2.92 -10.85
CA ASN A 19 -17.68 1.89 -10.86
C ASN A 19 -17.72 1.01 -9.59
N VAL A 20 -16.66 1.00 -8.81
CA VAL A 20 -16.55 0.23 -7.56
C VAL A 20 -16.41 1.12 -6.31
N LEU A 21 -16.29 2.44 -6.48
CA LEU A 21 -16.08 3.40 -5.41
C LEU A 21 -17.28 3.51 -4.44
N LYS A 22 -18.51 3.32 -4.93
CA LYS A 22 -19.70 3.49 -4.08
C LYS A 22 -19.76 2.50 -2.91
N PRO A 23 -19.57 1.19 -3.09
CA PRO A 23 -19.48 0.24 -1.97
C PRO A 23 -18.40 0.63 -0.94
N CYS A 24 -17.24 1.04 -1.40
CA CYS A 24 -16.16 1.52 -0.54
C CYS A 24 -16.62 2.68 0.36
N LEU A 25 -17.12 3.75 -0.23
CA LEU A 25 -17.58 4.92 0.53
C LEU A 25 -18.77 4.62 1.44
N CYS A 26 -19.71 3.76 1.03
CA CYS A 26 -20.80 3.30 1.89
C CYS A 26 -20.27 2.57 3.11
N SER A 27 -19.31 1.67 2.94
CA SER A 27 -18.73 0.90 4.04
C SER A 27 -18.01 1.78 5.07
N ILE A 28 -17.37 2.86 4.62
CA ILE A 28 -16.74 3.85 5.50
C ILE A 28 -17.78 4.73 6.17
N ALA A 29 -18.77 5.24 5.41
CA ALA A 29 -19.79 6.15 5.92
C ALA A 29 -20.73 5.48 6.94
N SER A 30 -20.91 4.15 6.86
CA SER A 30 -21.74 3.36 7.78
C SER A 30 -20.99 2.90 9.05
N GLN A 31 -19.74 3.30 9.26
CA GLN A 31 -19.01 2.94 10.47
C GLN A 31 -19.66 3.50 11.73
N ASN A 32 -19.80 2.66 12.75
CA ASN A 32 -20.27 3.07 14.07
C ASN A 32 -19.12 3.73 14.87
N PHE A 33 -18.73 4.94 14.44
CA PHE A 33 -17.67 5.73 15.05
C PHE A 33 -17.89 7.22 14.79
N ASP A 34 -17.99 8.04 15.83
CA ASP A 34 -18.53 9.41 15.70
C ASP A 34 -17.51 10.47 15.28
N SER A 35 -16.20 10.17 15.35
CA SER A 35 -15.18 11.21 15.19
C SER A 35 -14.16 10.85 14.12
N PHE A 36 -14.63 10.81 12.86
CA PHE A 36 -13.76 10.60 11.71
C PHE A 36 -14.10 11.54 10.55
N GLU A 37 -13.18 11.65 9.63
CA GLU A 37 -13.36 12.33 8.34
C GLU A 37 -12.91 11.42 7.20
N ILE A 38 -13.43 11.64 6.01
CA ILE A 38 -13.01 10.96 4.78
C ILE A 38 -12.25 11.96 3.92
N ILE A 39 -11.00 11.65 3.56
CA ILE A 39 -10.21 12.41 2.60
C ILE A 39 -10.09 11.57 1.33
N LEU A 40 -10.88 11.92 0.33
CA LEU A 40 -10.87 11.26 -0.96
C LEU A 40 -9.95 12.01 -1.90
N VAL A 41 -8.95 11.32 -2.46
CA VAL A 41 -8.00 11.90 -3.40
C VAL A 41 -8.23 11.32 -4.78
N ASP A 42 -8.83 12.11 -5.66
CA ASP A 42 -9.00 11.77 -7.08
C ASP A 42 -7.69 12.06 -7.83
N ASP A 43 -6.96 11.01 -8.15
CA ASP A 43 -5.67 11.09 -8.83
C ASP A 43 -5.82 11.26 -10.36
N CYS A 44 -6.68 12.20 -10.77
CA CYS A 44 -7.02 12.49 -12.16
C CYS A 44 -7.71 11.31 -12.86
N SER A 45 -8.76 10.78 -12.22
CA SER A 45 -9.55 9.68 -12.76
C SER A 45 -10.20 10.06 -14.10
N PRO A 46 -10.15 9.16 -15.11
CA PRO A 46 -10.65 9.46 -16.45
C PRO A 46 -12.19 9.49 -16.57
N GLY A 47 -12.89 9.02 -15.53
CA GLY A 47 -14.33 8.72 -15.63
C GLY A 47 -14.61 7.43 -16.40
N VAL A 48 -15.85 6.96 -16.35
CA VAL A 48 -16.27 5.78 -17.11
C VAL A 48 -16.78 6.23 -18.47
N LYS A 49 -16.18 5.70 -19.55
CA LYS A 49 -16.62 5.97 -20.92
C LYS A 49 -18.11 5.67 -21.08
N ASP A 50 -18.81 6.46 -21.86
CA ASP A 50 -20.24 6.32 -22.19
C ASP A 50 -21.19 6.42 -20.99
N SER A 51 -20.70 6.81 -19.82
CA SER A 51 -21.51 7.07 -18.63
C SER A 51 -21.20 8.47 -18.06
N LYS A 52 -22.13 8.99 -17.23
CA LYS A 52 -21.88 10.19 -16.43
C LYS A 52 -21.24 9.88 -15.07
N LEU A 53 -20.72 8.68 -14.91
CA LEU A 53 -20.14 8.23 -13.65
C LEU A 53 -18.75 8.85 -13.48
N THR A 54 -18.64 9.71 -12.50
CA THR A 54 -17.40 10.38 -12.10
C THR A 54 -17.25 10.26 -10.58
N VAL A 55 -16.04 10.43 -10.08
CA VAL A 55 -15.77 10.48 -8.63
C VAL A 55 -16.73 11.49 -7.94
N LYS A 56 -16.89 12.68 -8.50
CA LYS A 56 -17.80 13.71 -7.97
C LYS A 56 -19.28 13.27 -7.93
N ALA A 57 -19.71 12.51 -8.94
CA ALA A 57 -21.10 12.01 -8.97
C ALA A 57 -21.32 10.99 -7.86
N VAL A 58 -20.39 10.04 -7.65
CA VAL A 58 -20.46 9.06 -6.56
C VAL A 58 -20.46 9.76 -5.20
N VAL A 59 -19.54 10.69 -4.96
CA VAL A 59 -19.47 11.44 -3.70
C VAL A 59 -20.78 12.19 -3.41
N LYS A 60 -21.38 12.81 -4.43
CA LYS A 60 -22.67 13.50 -4.28
C LYS A 60 -23.81 12.57 -3.87
N GLU A 61 -23.82 11.33 -4.37
CA GLU A 61 -24.77 10.30 -3.93
C GLU A 61 -24.56 9.95 -2.46
N ILE A 62 -23.33 9.65 -2.06
CA ILE A 62 -22.99 9.30 -0.67
C ILE A 62 -23.36 10.43 0.29
N GLN A 63 -23.07 11.69 -0.05
CA GLN A 63 -23.43 12.83 0.79
C GLN A 63 -24.93 13.05 0.94
N LYS A 64 -25.77 12.59 -0.01
CA LYS A 64 -27.22 12.59 0.12
C LYS A 64 -27.70 11.50 1.07
N GLU A 65 -27.10 10.32 0.99
CA GLU A 65 -27.46 9.15 1.79
C GLU A 65 -26.94 9.29 3.24
N PHE A 66 -25.72 9.81 3.41
CA PHE A 66 -25.03 9.99 4.69
C PHE A 66 -24.72 11.48 4.94
N SER A 67 -25.75 12.28 5.17
CA SER A 67 -25.63 13.76 5.24
C SER A 67 -24.76 14.29 6.38
N SER A 68 -24.53 13.50 7.44
CA SER A 68 -23.67 13.86 8.56
C SER A 68 -22.18 13.62 8.31
N ILE A 69 -21.83 12.84 7.28
CA ILE A 69 -20.43 12.45 7.03
C ILE A 69 -19.71 13.55 6.24
N LYS A 70 -18.55 13.96 6.75
CA LYS A 70 -17.69 14.93 6.07
C LYS A 70 -16.76 14.21 5.10
N ILE A 71 -16.95 14.44 3.79
CA ILE A 71 -16.06 13.98 2.74
C ILE A 71 -15.36 15.19 2.13
N LYS A 72 -14.04 15.26 2.30
CA LYS A 72 -13.18 16.23 1.62
C LYS A 72 -12.63 15.60 0.35
N VAL A 73 -12.93 16.18 -0.80
CA VAL A 73 -12.41 15.73 -2.10
C VAL A 73 -11.24 16.61 -2.50
N VAL A 74 -10.10 15.99 -2.78
CA VAL A 74 -8.91 16.63 -3.34
C VAL A 74 -8.65 16.03 -4.72
N GLN A 75 -8.50 16.85 -5.76
CA GLN A 75 -8.30 16.39 -7.12
C GLN A 75 -6.92 16.79 -7.63
N HIS A 76 -6.17 15.83 -8.15
CA HIS A 76 -4.93 16.08 -8.85
C HIS A 76 -5.19 16.56 -10.30
N LYS A 77 -4.33 17.44 -10.81
CA LYS A 77 -4.40 17.91 -12.21
C LYS A 77 -3.89 16.88 -13.21
N LYS A 78 -3.09 15.92 -12.76
CA LYS A 78 -2.54 14.78 -13.50
C LYS A 78 -2.38 13.59 -12.56
N ASN A 79 -2.33 12.37 -13.08
CA ASN A 79 -2.02 11.20 -12.27
C ASN A 79 -0.61 11.33 -11.67
N ARG A 80 -0.52 11.15 -10.35
CA ARG A 80 0.72 11.28 -9.56
C ARG A 80 1.14 9.96 -8.92
N SER A 81 0.41 8.90 -9.11
CA SER A 81 0.54 7.57 -8.52
C SER A 81 -0.13 7.39 -7.15
N LEU A 82 -0.36 6.12 -6.80
CA LEU A 82 -1.03 5.71 -5.57
C LEU A 82 -0.31 6.22 -4.31
N LEU A 83 1.03 6.16 -4.30
CA LEU A 83 1.85 6.66 -3.18
C LEU A 83 1.61 8.16 -2.94
N GLU A 84 1.65 8.97 -4.00
CA GLU A 84 1.45 10.43 -3.89
C GLU A 84 -0.02 10.79 -3.59
N ALA A 85 -0.98 9.96 -4.02
CA ALA A 85 -2.37 10.13 -3.62
C ALA A 85 -2.55 9.87 -2.11
N ARG A 86 -1.91 8.83 -1.55
CA ARG A 86 -1.88 8.58 -0.09
C ARG A 86 -1.21 9.73 0.67
N ARG A 87 -0.08 10.27 0.18
CA ARG A 87 0.58 11.46 0.74
C ARG A 87 -0.36 12.67 0.74
N THR A 88 -1.03 12.92 -0.38
CA THR A 88 -1.99 14.04 -0.51
C THR A 88 -3.16 13.87 0.46
N GLY A 89 -3.65 12.64 0.64
CA GLY A 89 -4.67 12.30 1.63
C GLY A 89 -4.23 12.69 3.04
N PHE A 90 -3.04 12.27 3.45
CA PHE A 90 -2.45 12.64 4.74
C PHE A 90 -2.30 14.16 4.90
N LEU A 91 -1.70 14.86 3.95
CA LEU A 91 -1.49 16.31 4.01
C LEU A 91 -2.79 17.12 4.10
N ASN A 92 -3.92 16.55 3.69
CA ASN A 92 -5.24 17.18 3.74
C ASN A 92 -6.10 16.70 4.91
N SER A 93 -5.57 15.86 5.78
CA SER A 93 -6.23 15.24 6.92
C SER A 93 -5.94 15.96 8.24
N SER A 94 -6.79 15.76 9.26
CA SER A 94 -6.64 16.38 10.59
C SER A 94 -6.71 15.39 11.76
N GLY A 95 -7.04 14.12 11.52
CA GLY A 95 -7.22 13.09 12.55
C GLY A 95 -5.92 12.76 13.30
N LYS A 96 -6.06 12.34 14.56
CA LYS A 96 -4.93 11.86 15.39
C LYS A 96 -4.31 10.58 14.84
N PHE A 97 -5.11 9.78 14.15
CA PHE A 97 -4.72 8.56 13.47
C PHE A 97 -5.13 8.60 12.00
N ILE A 98 -4.41 7.87 11.18
CA ILE A 98 -4.63 7.75 9.75
C ILE A 98 -4.85 6.28 9.38
N THR A 99 -5.84 5.99 8.57
CA THR A 99 -6.00 4.70 7.89
C THR A 99 -6.12 4.93 6.38
N PHE A 100 -5.56 4.02 5.60
CA PHE A 100 -5.69 4.02 4.14
C PHE A 100 -6.65 2.92 3.73
N VAL A 101 -7.59 3.25 2.84
CA VAL A 101 -8.57 2.32 2.28
C VAL A 101 -8.50 2.44 0.76
N ASP A 102 -8.23 1.34 0.08
CA ASP A 102 -8.21 1.33 -1.38
C ASP A 102 -9.66 1.43 -1.91
N SER A 103 -9.83 2.17 -2.99
CA SER A 103 -11.17 2.59 -3.47
C SER A 103 -12.04 1.48 -4.05
N ASP A 104 -11.48 0.29 -4.24
CA ASP A 104 -12.15 -0.93 -4.68
C ASP A 104 -12.38 -1.95 -3.56
N ASP A 105 -12.03 -1.58 -2.31
CA ASP A 105 -12.17 -2.40 -1.11
C ASP A 105 -13.19 -1.81 -0.13
N GLU A 106 -13.47 -2.50 0.97
CA GLU A 106 -14.48 -2.08 1.95
C GLU A 106 -13.95 -2.23 3.39
N LEU A 107 -14.38 -1.35 4.29
CA LEU A 107 -14.24 -1.57 5.73
C LEU A 107 -15.35 -2.48 6.25
N LEU A 108 -15.00 -3.45 7.10
CA LEU A 108 -15.99 -4.24 7.82
C LEU A 108 -16.62 -3.42 8.97
N PRO A 109 -17.81 -3.79 9.45
CA PRO A 109 -18.45 -3.09 10.57
C PRO A 109 -17.53 -2.99 11.80
N ASN A 110 -17.59 -1.83 12.48
CA ASN A 110 -16.78 -1.51 13.68
C ASN A 110 -15.25 -1.43 13.45
N ALA A 111 -14.78 -1.42 12.19
CA ALA A 111 -13.34 -1.35 11.89
C ALA A 111 -12.65 -0.17 12.57
N LEU A 112 -13.24 1.03 12.46
CA LEU A 112 -12.65 2.23 13.04
C LEU A 112 -12.61 2.21 14.58
N SER A 113 -13.67 1.73 15.23
CA SER A 113 -13.70 1.62 16.70
C SER A 113 -12.69 0.58 17.22
N VAL A 114 -12.65 -0.60 16.63
CA VAL A 114 -11.69 -1.67 17.01
C VAL A 114 -10.25 -1.18 16.91
N MET A 115 -9.88 -0.58 15.78
CA MET A 115 -8.53 -0.07 15.58
C MET A 115 -8.20 1.09 16.52
N TYR A 116 -9.12 2.03 16.71
CA TYR A 116 -8.92 3.19 17.58
C TYR A 116 -8.77 2.82 19.05
N GLU A 117 -9.64 1.98 19.58
CA GLU A 117 -9.60 1.52 20.98
C GLU A 117 -8.28 0.84 21.30
N ASN A 118 -7.80 -0.02 20.40
CA ASN A 118 -6.52 -0.70 20.58
C ASN A 118 -5.33 0.24 20.42
N ALA A 119 -5.40 1.24 19.55
CA ALA A 119 -4.36 2.27 19.42
C ALA A 119 -4.23 3.09 20.71
N ILE A 120 -5.34 3.54 21.28
CA ILE A 120 -5.33 4.32 22.53
C ILE A 120 -4.91 3.48 23.71
N LYS A 121 -5.50 2.28 23.88
CA LYS A 121 -5.21 1.37 25.01
C LYS A 121 -3.73 1.05 25.11
N ASN A 122 -3.06 0.85 23.99
CA ASN A 122 -1.68 0.40 23.95
C ASN A 122 -0.68 1.54 23.64
N ASN A 123 -1.15 2.76 23.39
CA ASN A 123 -0.32 3.87 22.85
C ASN A 123 0.48 3.41 21.62
N ALA A 124 -0.22 2.80 20.66
CA ALA A 124 0.39 2.17 19.50
C ALA A 124 0.62 3.17 18.36
N ASP A 125 1.75 3.02 17.66
CA ASP A 125 2.01 3.71 16.39
C ASP A 125 1.32 2.99 15.22
N ILE A 126 1.24 1.65 15.29
CA ILE A 126 0.58 0.82 14.30
C ILE A 126 -0.37 -0.15 15.00
N VAL A 127 -1.64 -0.15 14.62
CA VAL A 127 -2.57 -1.26 14.90
C VAL A 127 -2.81 -1.99 13.60
N HIS A 128 -2.56 -3.30 13.57
CA HIS A 128 -2.71 -4.14 12.39
C HIS A 128 -3.76 -5.23 12.65
N CYS A 129 -4.84 -5.18 11.90
CA CYS A 129 -5.92 -6.16 11.98
C CYS A 129 -5.95 -7.08 10.76
N ASN A 130 -6.76 -8.11 10.82
CA ASN A 130 -6.92 -9.09 9.76
C ASN A 130 -7.93 -8.62 8.70
N SER A 131 -8.01 -9.38 7.59
CA SER A 131 -8.88 -9.08 6.46
C SER A 131 -9.72 -10.29 6.05
N GLN A 132 -10.89 -10.03 5.51
CA GLN A 132 -11.67 -10.94 4.71
C GLN A 132 -11.30 -10.77 3.24
N ILE A 133 -11.24 -11.84 2.47
CA ILE A 133 -10.88 -11.77 1.05
C ILE A 133 -12.06 -12.25 0.21
N THR A 134 -12.40 -11.49 -0.82
CA THR A 134 -13.37 -11.88 -1.84
C THR A 134 -12.62 -12.30 -3.10
N PHE A 135 -12.88 -13.51 -3.56
CA PHE A 135 -12.34 -14.05 -4.80
C PHE A 135 -13.44 -14.20 -5.86
N LYS A 136 -13.06 -14.34 -7.13
CA LYS A 136 -13.96 -14.83 -8.17
C LYS A 136 -14.38 -16.26 -7.87
N ASP A 137 -15.58 -16.63 -8.31
CA ASP A 137 -16.12 -17.99 -8.05
C ASP A 137 -15.24 -19.08 -8.67
N ASP A 138 -14.65 -18.81 -9.84
CA ASP A 138 -13.77 -19.71 -10.61
C ASP A 138 -12.27 -19.56 -10.26
N GLU A 139 -11.91 -18.81 -9.21
CA GLU A 139 -10.51 -18.65 -8.82
C GLU A 139 -9.91 -19.96 -8.32
N LYS A 140 -8.71 -20.28 -8.80
CA LYS A 140 -8.02 -21.54 -8.49
C LYS A 140 -7.62 -21.63 -7.01
N ASP A 141 -7.77 -22.79 -6.41
CA ASP A 141 -7.52 -23.01 -4.97
C ASP A 141 -6.09 -22.65 -4.55
N PHE A 142 -5.08 -22.94 -5.37
CA PHE A 142 -3.71 -22.59 -5.03
C PHE A 142 -3.49 -21.06 -4.97
N ILE A 143 -4.18 -20.29 -5.85
CA ILE A 143 -4.15 -18.82 -5.83
C ILE A 143 -4.85 -18.32 -4.57
N ARG A 144 -6.03 -18.89 -4.24
CA ARG A 144 -6.76 -18.56 -3.01
C ARG A 144 -5.87 -18.77 -1.78
N GLN A 145 -5.18 -19.91 -1.70
CA GLN A 145 -4.28 -20.23 -0.59
C GLN A 145 -3.10 -19.28 -0.52
N GLU A 146 -2.44 -19.00 -1.66
CA GLU A 146 -1.30 -18.10 -1.72
C GLU A 146 -1.67 -16.67 -1.30
N ILE A 147 -2.76 -16.13 -1.84
CA ILE A 147 -3.23 -14.77 -1.52
C ILE A 147 -3.67 -14.70 -0.06
N THR A 148 -4.44 -15.70 0.41
CA THR A 148 -4.88 -15.75 1.81
C THR A 148 -3.70 -15.75 2.77
N SER A 149 -2.67 -16.56 2.50
CA SER A 149 -1.47 -16.63 3.35
C SER A 149 -0.69 -15.31 3.41
N LYS A 150 -0.68 -14.54 2.30
CA LYS A 150 -0.03 -13.23 2.25
C LYS A 150 -0.85 -12.15 2.94
N VAL A 151 -2.15 -12.11 2.68
CA VAL A 151 -3.06 -11.05 3.14
C VAL A 151 -3.34 -11.17 4.64
N GLN A 152 -3.54 -12.40 5.13
CA GLN A 152 -3.89 -12.64 6.54
C GLN A 152 -2.68 -12.81 7.46
N GLN A 153 -1.49 -12.46 6.99
CA GLN A 153 -0.28 -12.51 7.80
C GLN A 153 -0.22 -11.33 8.76
N VAL A 154 -0.77 -11.51 9.96
CA VAL A 154 -0.81 -10.52 11.04
C VAL A 154 -0.07 -11.11 12.24
N LYS A 155 1.01 -10.46 12.68
CA LYS A 155 1.74 -10.88 13.90
C LYS A 155 0.88 -10.56 15.12
N ASP A 156 0.54 -11.58 15.90
CA ASP A 156 -0.24 -11.42 17.12
C ASP A 156 0.55 -10.73 18.25
N GLY A 157 -0.15 -9.88 19.00
CA GLY A 157 0.40 -9.21 20.17
C GLY A 157 1.16 -7.92 19.88
N ILE A 158 2.07 -7.58 20.79
CA ILE A 158 2.81 -6.32 20.78
C ILE A 158 4.25 -6.56 20.31
N LEU A 159 4.73 -5.70 19.42
CA LEU A 159 6.14 -5.60 19.06
C LEU A 159 6.63 -4.18 19.37
N GLU A 160 7.88 -4.06 19.76
CA GLU A 160 8.48 -2.76 20.08
C GLU A 160 9.81 -2.56 19.31
N ASN A 161 10.03 -1.32 18.85
CA ASN A 161 11.27 -0.86 18.24
C ASN A 161 11.75 -1.76 17.08
N SER A 162 12.96 -2.29 17.13
CA SER A 162 13.56 -3.10 16.06
C SER A 162 12.82 -4.42 15.77
N GLU A 163 12.06 -4.95 16.71
CA GLU A 163 11.25 -6.16 16.49
C GLU A 163 10.19 -5.95 15.40
N ILE A 164 9.66 -4.72 15.27
CA ILE A 164 8.65 -4.36 14.26
C ILE A 164 9.25 -4.52 12.87
N MET A 165 10.41 -3.89 12.63
CA MET A 165 11.10 -3.97 11.35
C MET A 165 11.58 -5.39 11.06
N HIS A 166 12.06 -6.12 12.07
CA HIS A 166 12.48 -7.52 11.93
C HIS A 166 11.31 -8.42 11.49
N SER A 167 10.15 -8.29 12.16
CA SER A 167 8.94 -9.02 11.82
C SER A 167 8.43 -8.73 10.39
N PHE A 168 8.63 -7.51 9.88
CA PHE A 168 8.29 -7.14 8.51
C PHE A 168 9.29 -7.67 7.47
N MET A 169 10.58 -7.59 7.76
CA MET A 169 11.63 -7.91 6.78
C MET A 169 11.85 -9.41 6.61
N PHE A 170 11.73 -10.18 7.69
CA PHE A 170 12.08 -11.60 7.68
C PHE A 170 10.84 -12.47 7.81
N LYS A 171 10.61 -13.33 6.80
CA LYS A 171 9.50 -14.26 6.80
C LYS A 171 9.69 -15.32 7.88
N SER A 172 8.72 -15.41 8.78
CA SER A 172 8.59 -16.44 9.81
C SER A 172 7.11 -16.62 10.14
N GLU A 173 6.76 -17.59 10.97
CA GLU A 173 5.41 -17.71 11.55
C GLU A 173 5.01 -16.46 12.36
N ASN A 174 6.01 -15.68 12.78
CA ASN A 174 5.87 -14.48 13.57
C ASN A 174 6.02 -13.19 12.76
N SER A 175 5.87 -13.23 11.43
CA SER A 175 5.97 -12.05 10.58
C SER A 175 4.61 -11.42 10.30
N HIS A 176 4.62 -10.18 9.84
CA HIS A 176 3.42 -9.49 9.38
C HIS A 176 3.59 -8.97 7.94
N ASN A 177 2.45 -8.78 7.27
CA ASN A 177 2.44 -8.33 5.88
C ASN A 177 2.78 -6.83 5.74
N GLY A 178 3.14 -6.46 4.51
CA GLY A 178 3.50 -5.09 4.13
C GLY A 178 2.38 -4.30 3.45
N PHE A 179 1.13 -4.73 3.48
CA PHE A 179 0.03 -3.92 2.95
C PHE A 179 -0.22 -2.72 3.87
N VAL A 180 -0.56 -1.55 3.31
CA VAL A 180 -0.81 -0.35 4.11
C VAL A 180 -2.25 -0.25 4.61
N TRP A 181 -3.18 -1.00 4.03
CA TRP A 181 -4.56 -1.12 4.47
C TRP A 181 -4.73 -2.14 5.61
N ALA A 182 -5.91 -2.23 6.19
CA ALA A 182 -6.22 -2.98 7.43
C ALA A 182 -5.35 -2.56 8.63
N LYS A 183 -4.83 -1.35 8.60
CA LYS A 183 -3.97 -0.77 9.63
C LYS A 183 -4.40 0.64 9.99
N LEU A 184 -4.16 0.99 11.25
CA LEU A 184 -4.27 2.34 11.77
C LEU A 184 -2.89 2.82 12.19
N TYR A 185 -2.52 4.03 11.77
CA TYR A 185 -1.21 4.63 12.02
C TYR A 185 -1.35 5.88 12.86
N SER A 186 -0.47 6.10 13.84
CA SER A 186 -0.40 7.39 14.53
C SER A 186 0.00 8.50 13.54
N ARG A 187 -0.59 9.69 13.68
CA ARG A 187 -0.27 10.85 12.81
C ARG A 187 1.22 11.16 12.81
N GLN A 188 1.85 11.12 13.98
CA GLN A 188 3.28 11.38 14.13
C GLN A 188 4.14 10.42 13.32
N LEU A 189 3.77 9.14 13.28
CA LEU A 189 4.46 8.15 12.45
C LEU A 189 4.29 8.48 10.96
N VAL A 190 3.07 8.76 10.51
CA VAL A 190 2.79 9.07 9.08
C VAL A 190 3.53 10.34 8.65
N GLU A 191 3.55 11.37 9.49
CA GLU A 191 4.30 12.60 9.25
C GLU A 191 5.78 12.32 9.07
N LYS A 192 6.39 11.59 10.01
CA LYS A 192 7.80 11.19 9.93
C LYS A 192 8.13 10.40 8.67
N VAL A 193 7.23 9.50 8.24
CA VAL A 193 7.41 8.75 6.99
C VAL A 193 7.44 9.68 5.79
N PHE A 194 6.45 10.57 5.64
CA PHE A 194 6.38 11.44 4.48
C PHE A 194 7.41 12.58 4.47
N GLU A 195 7.98 12.95 5.63
CA GLU A 195 9.13 13.84 5.71
C GLU A 195 10.43 13.20 5.18
N ASN A 196 10.58 11.88 5.36
CA ASN A 196 11.78 11.14 4.95
C ASN A 196 11.64 10.46 3.58
N LEU A 197 10.44 10.39 3.02
CA LEU A 197 10.17 9.79 1.74
C LEU A 197 10.13 10.86 0.64
N PRO A 198 11.05 10.86 -0.35
CA PRO A 198 11.02 11.81 -1.46
C PRO A 198 9.74 11.64 -2.28
N MET A 199 9.39 12.69 -3.04
CA MET A 199 8.30 12.59 -4.01
C MET A 199 8.73 11.67 -5.16
N MET A 200 7.89 10.70 -5.50
CA MET A 200 8.18 9.73 -6.54
C MET A 200 6.94 9.29 -7.29
N TYR A 201 7.12 8.95 -8.56
CA TYR A 201 6.10 8.23 -9.31
C TYR A 201 6.32 6.73 -9.16
N CYS A 202 5.36 6.04 -8.55
CA CYS A 202 5.43 4.59 -8.33
C CYS A 202 4.04 3.98 -8.47
N THR A 203 3.90 3.04 -9.38
CA THR A 203 2.64 2.33 -9.63
C THR A 203 2.63 0.90 -9.12
N LEU A 204 3.79 0.37 -8.74
CA LEU A 204 3.94 -0.94 -8.12
C LEU A 204 5.01 -0.89 -7.03
N GLY A 205 4.74 -1.52 -5.88
CA GLY A 205 5.66 -1.60 -4.75
C GLY A 205 5.58 -0.41 -3.79
N GLU A 206 4.60 0.47 -3.96
CA GLU A 206 4.35 1.59 -3.04
C GLU A 206 4.06 1.10 -1.62
N ASP A 207 3.38 -0.04 -1.47
CA ASP A 207 3.15 -0.67 -0.16
C ASP A 207 4.46 -1.13 0.49
N LEU A 208 5.38 -1.74 -0.30
CA LEU A 208 6.71 -2.08 0.20
C LEU A 208 7.46 -0.84 0.67
N CYS A 209 7.40 0.24 -0.12
CA CYS A 209 8.05 1.50 0.20
C CYS A 209 7.51 2.11 1.51
N LEU A 210 6.20 2.30 1.58
CA LEU A 210 5.56 2.88 2.76
C LEU A 210 5.74 2.00 4.00
N SER A 211 5.53 0.68 3.87
CA SER A 211 5.66 -0.25 4.99
C SER A 211 7.09 -0.34 5.49
N PHE A 212 8.10 -0.22 4.61
CA PHE A 212 9.48 -0.15 5.05
C PHE A 212 9.68 1.02 6.04
N PHE A 213 9.27 2.23 5.68
CA PHE A 213 9.43 3.40 6.54
C PHE A 213 8.50 3.36 7.76
N PHE A 214 7.26 2.89 7.63
CA PHE A 214 6.37 2.72 8.77
C PHE A 214 6.97 1.79 9.82
N ASN A 215 7.47 0.62 9.42
CA ASN A 215 8.05 -0.36 10.34
C ASN A 215 9.43 0.07 10.89
N LEU A 216 10.19 0.85 10.12
CA LEU A 216 11.48 1.39 10.56
C LEU A 216 11.31 2.48 11.64
N PHE A 217 10.27 3.29 11.55
CA PHE A 217 10.09 4.44 12.44
C PHE A 217 9.12 4.19 13.59
N ALA A 218 8.28 3.16 13.51
CA ALA A 218 7.35 2.83 14.57
C ALA A 218 8.08 2.37 15.83
N LYS A 219 7.57 2.78 16.98
CA LYS A 219 8.06 2.37 18.30
C LYS A 219 7.20 1.26 18.90
N LYS A 220 5.92 1.21 18.53
CA LYS A 220 4.98 0.21 19.04
C LYS A 220 3.98 -0.23 17.99
N TYR A 221 3.94 -1.52 17.74
CA TYR A 221 2.98 -2.22 16.89
C TYR A 221 2.07 -3.11 17.74
N VAL A 222 0.80 -3.16 17.39
CA VAL A 222 -0.20 -4.06 17.99
C VAL A 222 -0.87 -4.83 16.87
N GLY A 223 -0.70 -6.15 16.87
CA GLY A 223 -1.34 -7.05 15.91
C GLY A 223 -2.53 -7.78 16.50
N LEU A 224 -3.61 -7.83 15.75
CA LEU A 224 -4.91 -8.38 16.13
C LEU A 224 -5.41 -9.35 15.04
N PRO A 225 -4.82 -10.56 14.90
CA PRO A 225 -5.18 -11.50 13.84
C PRO A 225 -6.62 -12.01 13.94
N GLN A 226 -7.26 -11.90 15.10
CA GLN A 226 -8.64 -12.29 15.33
C GLN A 226 -9.65 -11.25 14.83
N GLU A 227 -9.23 -9.98 14.74
CA GLU A 227 -10.08 -8.85 14.39
C GLU A 227 -10.04 -8.61 12.87
N LYS A 228 -11.11 -8.94 12.18
CA LYS A 228 -11.26 -8.63 10.75
C LYS A 228 -11.90 -7.26 10.59
N VAL A 229 -11.17 -6.33 9.99
CA VAL A 229 -11.62 -4.93 9.81
C VAL A 229 -11.73 -4.52 8.35
N TYR A 230 -11.22 -5.32 7.44
CA TYR A 230 -11.07 -4.98 6.03
C TYR A 230 -11.59 -6.10 5.13
N LYS A 231 -12.24 -5.75 4.04
CA LYS A 231 -12.68 -6.68 3.00
C LYS A 231 -11.89 -6.37 1.72
N TYR A 232 -10.93 -7.22 1.44
CA TYR A 232 -10.07 -7.12 0.26
C TYR A 232 -10.75 -7.79 -0.94
N ASN A 233 -11.01 -7.01 -1.99
CA ASN A 233 -11.66 -7.50 -3.22
C ASN A 233 -10.61 -7.89 -4.26
N TYR A 234 -10.08 -9.11 -4.18
CA TYR A 234 -9.06 -9.63 -5.11
C TYR A 234 -9.51 -9.66 -6.58
N VAL A 235 -10.80 -9.48 -6.84
CA VAL A 235 -11.41 -9.47 -8.18
C VAL A 235 -11.00 -8.28 -9.04
N THR A 236 -10.72 -7.14 -8.43
CA THR A 236 -10.55 -5.84 -9.09
C THR A 236 -9.10 -5.35 -9.16
N GLY A 237 -8.20 -5.95 -8.39
CA GLY A 237 -6.83 -5.49 -8.21
C GLY A 237 -5.95 -5.57 -9.47
N ILE A 238 -4.99 -4.64 -9.58
CA ILE A 238 -3.96 -4.57 -10.64
C ILE A 238 -3.02 -5.77 -10.59
N SER A 239 -2.93 -6.43 -9.44
CA SER A 239 -2.01 -7.56 -9.15
C SER A 239 -2.40 -8.89 -9.82
N VAL A 240 -3.48 -8.94 -10.59
CA VAL A 240 -3.92 -10.16 -11.26
C VAL A 240 -3.01 -10.46 -12.45
N TYR A 241 -2.38 -11.62 -12.44
CA TYR A 241 -1.53 -12.14 -13.52
C TYR A 241 -2.30 -12.09 -14.85
N ARG A 242 -1.89 -11.24 -15.77
CA ARG A 242 -2.52 -11.09 -17.09
C ARG A 242 -1.59 -11.67 -18.15
N LYS A 243 -2.14 -12.46 -19.06
CA LYS A 243 -1.49 -12.76 -20.35
C LYS A 243 -1.67 -11.56 -21.27
N ASN A 244 -0.75 -11.38 -22.21
CA ASN A 244 -0.80 -10.32 -23.24
C ASN A 244 -0.78 -8.91 -22.63
N ILE A 245 0.26 -8.61 -21.84
CA ILE A 245 0.46 -7.31 -21.24
C ILE A 245 1.01 -6.31 -22.26
N SER A 246 0.46 -5.11 -22.24
CA SER A 246 0.94 -3.99 -23.07
C SER A 246 2.26 -3.42 -22.53
N PRO A 247 3.05 -2.70 -23.36
CA PRO A 247 4.27 -2.00 -22.91
C PRO A 247 4.04 -1.11 -21.69
N ARG A 248 2.93 -0.40 -21.65
CA ARG A 248 2.55 0.43 -20.49
C ARG A 248 2.35 -0.39 -19.21
N GLN A 249 1.71 -1.55 -19.29
CA GLN A 249 1.53 -2.43 -18.12
C GLN A 249 2.85 -3.04 -17.68
N PHE A 250 3.73 -3.35 -18.65
CA PHE A 250 5.07 -3.84 -18.36
C PHE A 250 5.92 -2.77 -17.68
N GLU A 251 5.88 -1.53 -18.16
CA GLU A 251 6.53 -0.38 -17.54
C GLU A 251 6.06 -0.18 -16.10
N GLN A 252 4.75 -0.26 -15.85
CA GLN A 252 4.20 -0.22 -14.50
C GLN A 252 4.82 -1.29 -13.58
N SER A 253 5.03 -2.50 -14.09
CA SER A 253 5.67 -3.59 -13.33
C SER A 253 7.16 -3.29 -13.04
N CYS A 254 7.87 -2.69 -13.98
CA CYS A 254 9.28 -2.32 -13.81
C CYS A 254 9.46 -1.12 -12.87
N SER A 255 8.43 -0.28 -12.66
CA SER A 255 8.50 0.93 -11.82
C SER A 255 8.90 0.66 -10.37
N VAL A 256 8.77 -0.57 -9.89
CA VAL A 256 9.24 -1.00 -8.56
C VAL A 256 10.74 -0.80 -8.36
N SER A 257 11.54 -0.70 -9.43
CA SER A 257 12.98 -0.39 -9.35
C SER A 257 13.25 0.93 -8.63
N SER A 258 12.39 1.92 -8.84
CA SER A 258 12.47 3.23 -8.16
C SER A 258 12.30 3.11 -6.65
N VAL A 259 11.46 2.18 -6.18
CA VAL A 259 11.30 1.87 -4.75
C VAL A 259 12.63 1.36 -4.18
N PHE A 260 13.24 0.37 -4.82
CA PHE A 260 14.52 -0.17 -4.35
C PHE A 260 15.64 0.87 -4.36
N THR A 261 15.68 1.75 -5.35
CA THR A 261 16.63 2.86 -5.41
C THR A 261 16.52 3.75 -4.17
N ILE A 262 15.31 4.13 -3.79
CA ILE A 262 15.07 4.96 -2.60
C ILE A 262 15.44 4.21 -1.32
N LEU A 263 15.01 2.95 -1.18
CA LEU A 263 15.28 2.17 0.02
C LEU A 263 16.77 1.91 0.22
N PHE A 264 17.52 1.61 -0.84
CA PHE A 264 18.97 1.44 -0.77
C PHE A 264 19.69 2.76 -0.51
N SER A 265 19.28 3.86 -1.13
CA SER A 265 19.83 5.18 -0.84
C SER A 265 19.66 5.52 0.62
N TYR A 266 18.44 5.40 1.14
CA TYR A 266 18.15 5.67 2.54
C TYR A 266 18.99 4.82 3.50
N LEU A 267 19.09 3.51 3.28
CA LEU A 267 19.92 2.64 4.11
C LEU A 267 21.41 2.96 4.01
N ASN A 268 21.89 3.35 2.82
CA ASN A 268 23.28 3.75 2.65
C ASN A 268 23.58 5.04 3.41
N ASP A 269 22.68 6.03 3.35
CA ASP A 269 22.82 7.28 4.10
C ASP A 269 22.82 7.03 5.62
N MET A 270 21.92 6.16 6.10
CA MET A 270 21.90 5.75 7.51
C MET A 270 23.20 5.06 7.94
N LEU A 271 23.76 4.17 7.12
CA LEU A 271 25.03 3.47 7.40
C LEU A 271 26.25 4.40 7.44
N GLN A 272 26.12 5.63 6.92
CA GLN A 272 27.18 6.66 7.01
C GLN A 272 27.08 7.52 8.29
N THR A 273 25.99 7.38 9.07
CA THR A 273 25.83 8.08 10.32
C THR A 273 26.57 7.39 11.47
N GLN A 274 26.68 8.07 12.61
CA GLN A 274 27.26 7.44 13.80
C GLN A 274 26.24 6.48 14.42
N LEU A 275 26.48 5.18 14.27
CA LEU A 275 25.64 4.09 14.74
C LEU A 275 26.35 3.28 15.82
N ASP A 276 25.57 2.66 16.71
CA ASP A 276 26.12 1.56 17.50
C ASP A 276 26.26 0.27 16.67
N LYS A 277 26.98 -0.73 17.19
CA LYS A 277 27.25 -1.98 16.46
C LYS A 277 25.96 -2.77 16.16
N ASN A 278 24.95 -2.70 17.03
CA ASN A 278 23.70 -3.44 16.85
C ASN A 278 22.83 -2.78 15.79
N GLU A 279 22.79 -1.44 15.78
CA GLU A 279 22.10 -0.65 14.76
C GLU A 279 22.71 -0.89 13.38
N GLU A 280 24.05 -0.80 13.27
CA GLU A 280 24.77 -1.07 12.02
C GLU A 280 24.50 -2.49 11.50
N GLN A 281 24.61 -3.50 12.37
CA GLN A 281 24.33 -4.89 12.00
C GLN A 281 22.89 -5.08 11.54
N SER A 282 21.92 -4.48 12.20
CA SER A 282 20.50 -4.52 11.82
C SER A 282 20.28 -3.93 10.43
N LEU A 283 20.83 -2.74 10.16
CA LEU A 283 20.71 -2.08 8.85
C LEU A 283 21.35 -2.91 7.72
N LEU A 284 22.51 -3.52 7.97
CA LEU A 284 23.15 -4.43 7.01
C LEU A 284 22.29 -5.67 6.73
N MET A 285 21.66 -6.25 7.74
CA MET A 285 20.72 -7.37 7.57
C MET A 285 19.48 -6.93 6.75
N TYR A 286 18.91 -5.76 7.02
CA TYR A 286 17.77 -5.24 6.23
C TYR A 286 18.18 -4.97 4.78
N LYS A 287 19.37 -4.40 4.55
CA LYS A 287 19.89 -4.17 3.22
C LYS A 287 20.05 -5.48 2.44
N LYS A 288 20.58 -6.55 3.06
CA LYS A 288 20.67 -7.87 2.45
C LYS A 288 19.30 -8.44 2.09
N ALA A 289 18.33 -8.39 3.02
CA ALA A 289 16.97 -8.86 2.75
C ALA A 289 16.28 -8.07 1.61
N LEU A 290 16.53 -6.76 1.53
CA LEU A 290 16.05 -5.95 0.40
C LEU A 290 16.72 -6.34 -0.92
N GLN A 291 18.02 -6.69 -0.92
CA GLN A 291 18.70 -7.19 -2.12
C GLN A 291 18.05 -8.47 -2.63
N GLU A 292 17.71 -9.41 -1.75
CA GLU A 292 17.00 -10.64 -2.11
C GLU A 292 15.61 -10.35 -2.69
N LYS A 293 14.86 -9.44 -2.06
CA LYS A 293 13.55 -9.00 -2.59
C LYS A 293 13.69 -8.32 -3.96
N CYS A 294 14.66 -7.42 -4.12
CA CYS A 294 14.97 -6.75 -5.38
C CYS A 294 15.23 -7.75 -6.50
N MET A 295 16.11 -8.72 -6.24
CA MET A 295 16.44 -9.77 -7.20
C MET A 295 15.21 -10.61 -7.61
N ASN A 296 14.29 -10.85 -6.69
CA ASN A 296 13.04 -11.54 -7.01
C ASN A 296 12.16 -10.73 -7.96
N PHE A 297 12.04 -9.40 -7.76
CA PHE A 297 11.29 -8.53 -8.68
C PHE A 297 11.95 -8.45 -10.06
N VAL A 298 13.29 -8.37 -10.14
CA VAL A 298 14.00 -8.41 -11.43
C VAL A 298 13.70 -9.71 -12.17
N LYS A 299 13.79 -10.86 -11.49
CA LYS A 299 13.48 -12.17 -12.09
C LYS A 299 12.02 -12.25 -12.55
N GLN A 300 11.08 -11.73 -11.77
CA GLN A 300 9.67 -11.65 -12.14
C GLN A 300 9.44 -10.79 -13.39
N ASN A 301 10.13 -9.64 -13.52
CA ASN A 301 10.03 -8.81 -14.72
C ASN A 301 10.66 -9.50 -15.95
N ILE A 302 11.78 -10.22 -15.80
CA ILE A 302 12.36 -11.03 -16.89
C ILE A 302 11.40 -12.16 -17.30
N ASP A 303 10.80 -12.86 -16.35
CA ASP A 303 9.83 -13.92 -16.62
C ASP A 303 8.56 -13.36 -17.31
N MET A 304 8.08 -12.21 -16.85
CA MET A 304 6.96 -11.50 -17.46
C MET A 304 7.25 -11.09 -18.91
N LEU A 305 8.46 -10.59 -19.19
CA LEU A 305 8.90 -10.27 -20.55
C LEU A 305 8.85 -11.52 -21.46
N LYS A 306 9.36 -12.65 -20.96
CA LYS A 306 9.45 -13.89 -21.73
C LYS A 306 8.09 -14.58 -21.97
N ASN A 307 7.19 -14.52 -20.97
CA ASN A 307 6.00 -15.39 -20.93
C ASN A 307 4.66 -14.65 -21.04
N SER A 308 4.66 -13.30 -20.93
CA SER A 308 3.41 -12.52 -20.86
C SER A 308 3.34 -11.38 -21.88
N VAL A 309 4.46 -11.02 -22.51
CA VAL A 309 4.53 -9.98 -23.55
C VAL A 309 4.40 -10.62 -24.92
N GLU A 310 3.59 -10.05 -25.81
CA GLU A 310 3.47 -10.50 -27.19
C GLU A 310 4.72 -10.16 -28.01
N ASN A 311 5.05 -10.99 -28.99
CA ASN A 311 6.27 -10.83 -29.81
C ASN A 311 6.42 -9.43 -30.44
N GLU A 312 5.31 -8.82 -30.86
CA GLU A 312 5.31 -7.48 -31.46
C GLU A 312 5.76 -6.37 -30.49
N ASN A 313 5.57 -6.56 -29.20
CA ASN A 313 5.91 -5.61 -28.14
C ASN A 313 7.22 -5.98 -27.42
N TYR A 314 7.85 -7.10 -27.79
CA TYR A 314 8.98 -7.65 -27.04
C TYR A 314 10.17 -6.67 -26.97
N GLU A 315 10.58 -6.09 -28.09
CA GLU A 315 11.73 -5.18 -28.15
C GLU A 315 11.48 -3.90 -27.34
N GLU A 316 10.27 -3.33 -27.40
CA GLU A 316 9.88 -2.17 -26.61
C GLU A 316 9.94 -2.50 -25.12
N CYS A 317 9.35 -3.61 -24.70
CA CYS A 317 9.37 -4.04 -23.30
C CYS A 317 10.79 -4.41 -22.82
N ARG A 318 11.64 -4.98 -23.70
CA ARG A 318 13.03 -5.23 -23.36
C ARG A 318 13.79 -3.93 -23.08
N ASN A 319 13.60 -2.91 -23.88
CA ASN A 319 14.22 -1.60 -23.66
C ASN A 319 13.73 -1.00 -22.32
N ILE A 320 12.43 -1.09 -22.01
CA ILE A 320 11.88 -0.69 -20.71
C ILE A 320 12.57 -1.44 -19.57
N LEU A 321 12.74 -2.75 -19.69
CA LEU A 321 13.43 -3.55 -18.67
C LEU A 321 14.86 -3.05 -18.42
N LEU A 322 15.60 -2.78 -19.49
CA LEU A 322 16.99 -2.29 -19.41
C LEU A 322 17.08 -0.87 -18.83
N ASP A 323 16.14 0.00 -19.16
CA ASP A 323 16.06 1.37 -18.64
C ASP A 323 15.82 1.39 -17.13
N TYR A 324 14.93 0.52 -16.63
CA TYR A 324 14.60 0.46 -15.20
C TYR A 324 15.61 -0.28 -14.34
N TRP A 325 16.19 -1.36 -14.84
CA TRP A 325 17.07 -2.23 -14.04
C TRP A 325 18.54 -2.15 -14.40
N GLY A 326 18.89 -1.57 -15.55
CA GLY A 326 20.24 -1.45 -16.06
C GLY A 326 20.73 -2.72 -16.77
N GLU A 327 21.38 -2.53 -17.92
CA GLU A 327 21.84 -3.60 -18.79
C GLU A 327 22.77 -4.59 -18.09
N ASN A 328 23.73 -4.09 -17.30
CA ASN A 328 24.68 -4.93 -16.58
C ASN A 328 24.03 -5.91 -15.61
N LEU A 329 22.97 -5.48 -14.90
CA LEU A 329 22.24 -6.33 -13.96
C LEU A 329 21.46 -7.41 -14.73
N ILE A 330 20.74 -7.03 -15.77
CA ILE A 330 19.92 -7.94 -16.57
C ILE A 330 20.80 -9.00 -17.23
N ASN A 331 21.87 -8.61 -17.93
CA ASN A 331 22.78 -9.55 -18.58
C ASN A 331 23.41 -10.54 -17.59
N ARG A 332 23.79 -10.08 -16.40
CA ARG A 332 24.34 -10.96 -15.35
C ARG A 332 23.31 -11.99 -14.85
N ILE A 333 22.04 -11.63 -14.79
CA ILE A 333 21.00 -12.55 -14.33
C ILE A 333 20.65 -13.54 -15.45
N GLU A 334 20.50 -13.07 -16.69
CA GLU A 334 20.21 -13.93 -17.84
C GLU A 334 21.32 -14.99 -18.04
N THR A 335 22.61 -14.60 -17.92
CA THR A 335 23.74 -15.54 -18.01
C THR A 335 23.77 -16.60 -16.89
N ASN A 336 23.15 -16.33 -15.73
CA ASN A 336 23.11 -17.29 -14.62
C ASN A 336 21.80 -18.11 -14.59
N LEU A 337 20.89 -17.87 -15.52
CA LEU A 337 19.64 -18.63 -15.66
C LEU A 337 19.73 -19.72 -16.76
N ASP A 338 20.73 -19.62 -17.64
CA ASP A 338 21.11 -20.63 -18.63
C ASP A 338 22.11 -21.63 -18.00
#